data_ac35072f99e0667ed68d9620dd30c38e
#
_entry.id   ac35072f99e0667ed68d9620dd30c38e
#
_cell.length_a   1.000
_cell.length_b   1.000
_cell.length_c   1.000
_cell.angle_alpha   90.00
_cell.angle_beta   90.00
_cell.angle_gamma   90.00
#
_symmetry.space_group_name_H-M   'P 1'
#
loop_
_entity.id
_entity.type
_entity.pdbx_description
1 polymer ?
#
loop_
_entity_poly.entity_id
_entity_poly.type
_entity_poly.pdbx_seq_one_letter_code
_entity_poly.pdbx_strand_id
1 'polypeptide(L)'
;MSKEKTAFIPKQYFAVVAVLLAIMMSVLDGTIMNIALPTLAHDFDVTPANAIWIINAYQLVITMTLLSFASLGDIYGYRRIFLTGISIFVGASAACALSDSFWMLTVSRIIQGFGAACVMSVNTALIRLIYPPQILGRGMGVNAMVVAVSAAAGPSIAGSILTLGSWHWLFVINIPLGLAALVIGHRLL
;
A
#
# COMPACT_ATOMS: atom_id res chain seq x y z
N MET A 1 -9.28 21.94 37.57
CA MET A 1 -8.57 21.07 36.63
C MET A 1 -9.16 21.29 35.24
N SER A 2 -8.52 22.16 34.46
CA SER A 2 -8.93 22.50 33.10
C SER A 2 -8.69 21.30 32.20
N LYS A 3 -9.75 20.80 31.55
CA LYS A 3 -9.65 19.86 30.42
C LYS A 3 -9.08 20.65 29.24
N GLU A 4 -7.76 20.69 29.11
CA GLU A 4 -7.14 21.05 27.83
C GLU A 4 -7.67 20.10 26.78
N LYS A 5 -8.60 20.58 25.99
CA LYS A 5 -9.00 19.94 24.73
C LYS A 5 -7.76 20.01 23.84
N THR A 6 -7.02 18.91 23.78
CA THR A 6 -5.93 18.74 22.81
C THR A 6 -6.56 18.79 21.42
N ALA A 7 -6.73 19.99 20.90
CA ALA A 7 -7.24 20.21 19.55
C ALA A 7 -6.20 19.69 18.58
N PHE A 8 -6.55 18.66 17.83
CA PHE A 8 -5.74 18.09 16.78
C PHE A 8 -5.48 19.20 15.73
N ILE A 9 -4.23 19.56 15.51
CA ILE A 9 -3.87 20.64 14.58
C ILE A 9 -4.23 20.18 13.15
N PRO A 10 -4.79 21.07 12.28
CA PRO A 10 -5.17 20.67 10.91
C PRO A 10 -4.10 19.93 10.12
N LYS A 11 -2.83 20.27 10.31
CA LYS A 11 -1.69 19.59 9.68
C LYS A 11 -1.59 18.10 10.06
N GLN A 12 -1.92 17.73 11.29
CA GLN A 12 -1.89 16.35 11.77
C GLN A 12 -2.96 15.49 11.10
N TYR A 13 -4.15 16.05 10.82
CA TYR A 13 -5.19 15.32 10.07
C TYR A 13 -4.74 14.93 8.68
N PHE A 14 -4.10 15.82 7.95
CA PHE A 14 -3.60 15.54 6.60
C PHE A 14 -2.44 14.54 6.61
N ALA A 15 -1.55 14.61 7.61
CA ALA A 15 -0.48 13.62 7.79
C ALA A 15 -1.05 12.21 8.01
N VAL A 16 -2.08 12.09 8.85
CA VAL A 16 -2.80 10.83 9.06
C VAL A 16 -3.44 10.33 7.76
N VAL A 17 -4.09 11.22 7.00
CA VAL A 17 -4.70 10.84 5.71
C VAL A 17 -3.67 10.26 4.76
N ALA A 18 -2.46 10.84 4.66
CA ALA A 18 -1.40 10.30 3.81
C ALA A 18 -0.99 8.87 4.23
N VAL A 19 -0.84 8.64 5.54
CA VAL A 19 -0.48 7.33 6.08
C VAL A 19 -1.59 6.31 5.84
N LEU A 20 -2.86 6.71 6.04
CA LEU A 20 -4.01 5.84 5.83
C LEU A 20 -4.24 5.54 4.33
N LEU A 21 -4.03 6.49 3.43
CA LEU A 21 -4.10 6.25 1.98
C LEU A 21 -3.04 5.26 1.51
N ALA A 22 -1.81 5.38 2.02
CA ALA A 22 -0.74 4.49 1.62
C ALA A 22 -0.95 3.06 2.11
N ILE A 23 -1.42 2.86 3.35
CA ILE A 23 -1.73 1.52 3.85
C ILE A 23 -2.95 0.93 3.14
N MET A 24 -3.98 1.74 2.88
CA MET A 24 -5.16 1.34 2.12
C MET A 24 -4.76 0.83 0.73
N MET A 25 -3.93 1.59 0.01
CA MET A 25 -3.41 1.23 -1.32
C MET A 25 -2.68 -0.11 -1.28
N SER A 26 -1.75 -0.31 -0.32
CA SER A 26 -0.97 -1.54 -0.20
C SER A 26 -1.84 -2.76 0.12
N VAL A 27 -2.88 -2.60 0.96
CA VAL A 27 -3.80 -3.69 1.32
C VAL A 27 -4.75 -4.01 0.17
N LEU A 28 -5.31 -2.99 -0.49
CA LEU A 28 -6.16 -3.19 -1.67
C LEU A 28 -5.40 -3.94 -2.76
N ASP A 29 -4.19 -3.50 -3.09
CA ASP A 29 -3.35 -4.12 -4.11
C ASP A 29 -3.11 -5.63 -3.83
N GLY A 30 -2.83 -5.97 -2.57
CA GLY A 30 -2.65 -7.37 -2.16
C GLY A 30 -3.91 -8.23 -2.29
N THR A 31 -5.10 -7.67 -2.07
CA THR A 31 -6.37 -8.40 -2.12
C THR A 31 -6.97 -8.49 -3.52
N ILE A 32 -6.83 -7.44 -4.33
CA ILE A 32 -7.32 -7.34 -5.71
C ILE A 32 -6.70 -8.43 -6.60
N MET A 33 -5.41 -8.72 -6.41
CA MET A 33 -4.69 -9.70 -7.22
C MET A 33 -5.21 -11.14 -7.11
N ASN A 34 -5.80 -11.51 -5.98
CA ASN A 34 -6.39 -12.85 -5.82
C ASN A 34 -7.55 -13.09 -6.79
N ILE A 35 -8.33 -12.05 -7.08
CA ILE A 35 -9.47 -12.13 -8.01
C ILE A 35 -9.02 -12.08 -9.47
N ALA A 36 -7.91 -11.36 -9.75
CA ALA A 36 -7.36 -11.24 -11.10
C ALA A 36 -6.62 -12.50 -11.57
N LEU A 37 -6.25 -13.41 -10.66
CA LEU A 37 -5.40 -14.56 -10.96
C LEU A 37 -5.88 -15.43 -12.14
N PRO A 38 -7.17 -15.82 -12.25
CA PRO A 38 -7.66 -16.60 -13.40
C PRO A 38 -7.51 -15.85 -14.73
N THR A 39 -7.81 -14.55 -14.74
CA THR A 39 -7.66 -13.69 -15.93
C THR A 39 -6.20 -13.59 -16.35
N LEU A 40 -5.29 -13.38 -15.41
CA LEU A 40 -3.85 -13.31 -15.67
C LEU A 40 -3.29 -14.65 -16.19
N ALA A 41 -3.76 -15.78 -15.63
CA ALA A 41 -3.35 -17.11 -16.11
C ALA A 41 -3.78 -17.34 -17.56
N HIS A 42 -4.99 -16.91 -17.92
CA HIS A 42 -5.51 -16.99 -19.27
C HIS A 42 -4.76 -16.06 -20.24
N ASP A 43 -4.58 -14.79 -19.88
CA ASP A 43 -3.97 -13.79 -20.74
C ASP A 43 -2.49 -14.03 -21.04
N PHE A 44 -1.76 -14.60 -20.09
CA PHE A 44 -0.34 -14.95 -20.25
C PHE A 44 -0.12 -16.40 -20.73
N ASP A 45 -1.18 -17.15 -20.97
CA ASP A 45 -1.12 -18.57 -21.37
C ASP A 45 -0.22 -19.42 -20.43
N VAL A 46 -0.39 -19.21 -19.11
CA VAL A 46 0.35 -19.92 -18.07
C VAL A 46 -0.60 -20.74 -17.19
N THR A 47 -0.06 -21.81 -16.60
CA THR A 47 -0.86 -22.60 -15.64
C THR A 47 -1.23 -21.74 -14.41
N PRO A 48 -2.37 -22.01 -13.75
CA PRO A 48 -2.73 -21.33 -12.50
C PRO A 48 -1.64 -21.46 -11.41
N ALA A 49 -0.92 -22.59 -11.39
CA ALA A 49 0.20 -22.82 -10.48
C ALA A 49 1.38 -21.86 -10.76
N ASN A 50 1.62 -21.49 -12.00
CA ASN A 50 2.62 -20.48 -12.34
C ASN A 50 2.11 -19.06 -12.09
N ALA A 51 0.86 -18.77 -12.44
CA ALA A 51 0.29 -17.44 -12.25
C ALA A 51 0.29 -17.00 -10.77
N ILE A 52 0.17 -17.94 -9.81
CA ILE A 52 0.21 -17.62 -8.38
C ILE A 52 1.54 -16.99 -7.94
N TRP A 53 2.62 -17.18 -8.70
CA TRP A 53 3.90 -16.55 -8.41
C TRP A 53 3.87 -15.03 -8.53
N ILE A 54 2.95 -14.46 -9.33
CA ILE A 54 2.72 -13.00 -9.39
C ILE A 54 2.32 -12.47 -8.01
N ILE A 55 1.50 -13.23 -7.26
CA ILE A 55 1.07 -12.87 -5.91
C ILE A 55 2.15 -13.20 -4.89
N ASN A 56 2.69 -14.42 -4.96
CA ASN A 56 3.66 -14.92 -3.98
C ASN A 56 4.96 -14.11 -4.00
N ALA A 57 5.46 -13.70 -5.16
CA ALA A 57 6.66 -12.87 -5.28
C ALA A 57 6.53 -11.56 -4.50
N TYR A 58 5.40 -10.87 -4.63
CA TYR A 58 5.08 -9.67 -3.87
C TYR A 58 5.04 -9.92 -2.37
N GLN A 59 4.31 -10.95 -1.93
CA GLN A 59 4.16 -11.29 -0.52
C GLN A 59 5.46 -11.74 0.14
N LEU A 60 6.27 -12.52 -0.57
CA LEU A 60 7.58 -12.97 -0.08
C LEU A 60 8.52 -11.78 0.15
N VAL A 61 8.58 -10.85 -0.80
CA VAL A 61 9.41 -9.64 -0.66
C VAL A 61 8.97 -8.82 0.56
N ILE A 62 7.66 -8.60 0.74
CA ILE A 62 7.16 -7.89 1.92
C ILE A 62 7.61 -8.61 3.19
N THR A 63 7.35 -9.91 3.30
CA THR A 63 7.64 -10.68 4.51
C THR A 63 9.13 -10.69 4.83
N MET A 64 9.99 -10.87 3.83
CA MET A 64 11.45 -10.94 4.02
C MET A 64 12.07 -9.59 4.39
N THR A 65 11.49 -8.48 3.93
CA THR A 65 12.14 -7.16 4.05
C THR A 65 11.49 -6.25 5.08
N LEU A 66 10.30 -6.61 5.60
CA LEU A 66 9.53 -5.79 6.54
C LEU A 66 10.35 -5.34 7.76
N LEU A 67 11.04 -6.26 8.43
CA LEU A 67 11.86 -5.97 9.61
C LEU A 67 13.09 -5.14 9.28
N SER A 68 13.72 -5.39 8.12
CA SER A 68 14.86 -4.62 7.66
C SER A 68 14.47 -3.16 7.41
N PHE A 69 13.34 -2.91 6.76
CA PHE A 69 12.85 -1.55 6.53
C PHE A 69 12.34 -0.88 7.81
N ALA A 70 11.83 -1.62 8.78
CA ALA A 70 11.52 -1.07 10.10
C ALA A 70 12.79 -0.52 10.78
N SER A 71 13.88 -1.32 10.80
CA SER A 71 15.17 -0.89 11.33
C SER A 71 15.78 0.29 10.55
N LEU A 72 15.64 0.30 9.23
CA LEU A 72 16.06 1.45 8.42
C LEU A 72 15.21 2.69 8.73
N GLY A 73 13.94 2.52 9.09
CA GLY A 73 13.08 3.60 9.56
C GLY A 73 13.60 4.24 10.86
N ASP A 74 14.09 3.42 11.79
CA ASP A 74 14.69 3.89 13.04
C ASP A 74 15.99 4.69 12.79
N ILE A 75 16.80 4.27 11.82
CA ILE A 75 18.11 4.87 11.52
C ILE A 75 17.97 6.13 10.66
N TYR A 76 17.25 6.05 9.56
CA TYR A 76 17.15 7.11 8.54
C TYR A 76 15.92 8.00 8.66
N GLY A 77 14.99 7.65 9.57
CA GLY A 77 13.75 8.35 9.83
C GLY A 77 12.55 7.78 9.04
N TYR A 78 11.44 7.58 9.74
CA TYR A 78 10.22 6.95 9.22
C TYR A 78 9.63 7.69 8.02
N ARG A 79 9.68 9.03 8.03
CA ARG A 79 9.22 9.85 6.90
C ARG A 79 9.94 9.52 5.59
N ARG A 80 11.27 9.38 5.64
CA ARG A 80 12.06 9.09 4.44
C ARG A 80 11.74 7.71 3.89
N ILE A 81 11.69 6.70 4.75
CA ILE A 81 11.34 5.32 4.35
C ILE A 81 9.93 5.27 3.78
N PHE A 82 8.98 5.96 4.40
CA PHE A 82 7.59 6.05 3.93
C PHE A 82 7.48 6.66 2.52
N LEU A 83 8.09 7.84 2.29
CA LEU A 83 8.03 8.51 1.00
C LEU A 83 8.75 7.73 -0.10
N THR A 84 9.91 7.14 0.21
CA THR A 84 10.63 6.26 -0.71
C THR A 84 9.77 5.03 -1.05
N GLY A 85 9.14 4.43 -0.05
CA GLY A 85 8.24 3.29 -0.24
C GLY A 85 7.08 3.60 -1.18
N ILE A 86 6.38 4.73 -0.98
CA ILE A 86 5.30 5.14 -1.88
C ILE A 86 5.83 5.40 -3.30
N SER A 87 6.98 6.05 -3.44
CA SER A 87 7.56 6.35 -4.76
C SER A 87 7.89 5.07 -5.52
N ILE A 88 8.51 4.09 -4.85
CA ILE A 88 8.79 2.76 -5.44
C ILE A 88 7.48 2.06 -5.80
N PHE A 89 6.49 2.07 -4.90
CA PHE A 89 5.21 1.41 -5.11
C PHE A 89 4.47 1.97 -6.32
N VAL A 90 4.38 3.30 -6.45
CA VAL A 90 3.71 3.97 -7.58
C VAL A 90 4.45 3.71 -8.89
N GLY A 91 5.77 3.82 -8.90
CA GLY A 91 6.58 3.52 -10.08
C GLY A 91 6.44 2.07 -10.54
N ALA A 92 6.48 1.13 -9.59
CA ALA A 92 6.27 -0.29 -9.86
C ALA A 92 4.82 -0.60 -10.30
N SER A 93 3.81 0.10 -9.74
CA SER A 93 2.42 -0.03 -10.20
C SER A 93 2.26 0.41 -11.66
N ALA A 94 2.95 1.48 -12.07
CA ALA A 94 2.98 1.89 -13.47
C ALA A 94 3.66 0.82 -14.35
N ALA A 95 4.77 0.23 -13.89
CA ALA A 95 5.42 -0.87 -14.60
C ALA A 95 4.53 -2.12 -14.70
N CYS A 96 3.77 -2.45 -13.64
CA CYS A 96 2.78 -3.52 -13.67
C CYS A 96 1.66 -3.24 -14.69
N ALA A 97 1.15 -1.99 -14.72
CA ALA A 97 0.12 -1.57 -15.66
C ALA A 97 0.58 -1.57 -17.13
N LEU A 98 1.87 -1.53 -17.39
CA LEU A 98 2.47 -1.57 -18.73
C LEU A 98 3.07 -2.95 -19.06
N SER A 99 2.82 -3.96 -18.25
CA SER A 99 3.42 -5.28 -18.44
C SER A 99 2.70 -6.07 -19.54
N ASP A 100 3.47 -6.54 -20.53
CA ASP A 100 2.98 -7.37 -21.63
C ASP A 100 3.37 -8.84 -21.48
N SER A 101 4.04 -9.22 -20.40
CA SER A 101 4.48 -10.59 -20.18
C SER A 101 4.44 -10.98 -18.70
N PHE A 102 4.26 -12.29 -18.45
CA PHE A 102 4.29 -12.88 -17.13
C PHE A 102 5.54 -12.49 -16.32
N TRP A 103 6.72 -12.55 -16.93
CA TRP A 103 7.98 -12.24 -16.26
C TRP A 103 8.11 -10.76 -15.94
N MET A 104 7.71 -9.88 -16.86
CA MET A 104 7.72 -8.44 -16.62
C MET A 104 6.79 -8.07 -15.46
N LEU A 105 5.59 -8.64 -15.43
CA LEU A 105 4.66 -8.43 -14.33
C LEU A 105 5.22 -8.96 -13.01
N THR A 106 5.77 -10.17 -12.99
CA THR A 106 6.34 -10.77 -11.77
C THR A 106 7.49 -9.95 -11.20
N VAL A 107 8.43 -9.49 -12.05
CA VAL A 107 9.53 -8.62 -11.62
C VAL A 107 9.01 -7.27 -11.11
N SER A 108 8.05 -6.66 -11.80
CA SER A 108 7.43 -5.43 -11.34
C SER A 108 6.73 -5.59 -9.99
N ARG A 109 6.10 -6.74 -9.74
CA ARG A 109 5.51 -7.13 -8.44
C ARG A 109 6.56 -7.27 -7.33
N ILE A 110 7.73 -7.81 -7.64
CA ILE A 110 8.86 -7.85 -6.69
C ILE A 110 9.24 -6.42 -6.27
N ILE A 111 9.43 -5.52 -7.24
CA ILE A 111 9.79 -4.12 -6.97
C ILE A 111 8.66 -3.43 -6.17
N GLN A 112 7.41 -3.66 -6.53
CA GLN A 112 6.25 -3.13 -5.82
C GLN A 112 6.20 -3.64 -4.38
N GLY A 113 6.57 -4.90 -4.13
CA GLY A 113 6.68 -5.50 -2.80
C GLY A 113 7.67 -4.76 -1.89
N PHE A 114 8.83 -4.32 -2.41
CA PHE A 114 9.76 -3.47 -1.65
C PHE A 114 9.10 -2.14 -1.24
N GLY A 115 8.37 -1.50 -2.15
CA GLY A 115 7.62 -0.28 -1.84
C GLY A 115 6.58 -0.49 -0.75
N ALA A 116 5.79 -1.56 -0.85
CA ALA A 116 4.79 -1.94 0.15
C ALA A 116 5.43 -2.23 1.52
N ALA A 117 6.53 -2.97 1.55
CA ALA A 117 7.25 -3.29 2.77
C ALA A 117 7.75 -2.02 3.49
N CYS A 118 8.30 -1.04 2.75
CA CYS A 118 8.68 0.26 3.31
C CYS A 118 7.48 0.97 3.96
N VAL A 119 6.34 1.05 3.27
CA VAL A 119 5.12 1.70 3.79
C VAL A 119 4.61 0.99 5.04
N MET A 120 4.45 -0.35 4.96
CA MET A 120 3.88 -1.15 6.04
C MET A 120 4.76 -1.18 7.29
N SER A 121 6.08 -1.24 7.12
CA SER A 121 7.05 -1.31 8.23
C SER A 121 7.00 -0.07 9.13
N VAL A 122 6.80 1.10 8.56
CA VAL A 122 6.81 2.38 9.32
C VAL A 122 5.41 2.92 9.63
N ASN A 123 4.35 2.29 9.12
CA ASN A 123 2.96 2.77 9.27
C ASN A 123 2.59 3.01 10.75
N THR A 124 2.78 2.00 11.60
CA THR A 124 2.46 2.09 13.03
C THR A 124 3.31 3.14 13.76
N ALA A 125 4.60 3.25 13.41
CA ALA A 125 5.49 4.24 13.98
C ALA A 125 5.05 5.67 13.62
N LEU A 126 4.67 5.92 12.38
CA LEU A 126 4.15 7.23 11.95
C LEU A 126 2.85 7.59 12.68
N ILE A 127 1.93 6.64 12.86
CA ILE A 127 0.71 6.88 13.62
C ILE A 127 1.04 7.28 15.06
N ARG A 128 2.00 6.61 15.71
CA ARG A 128 2.46 6.96 17.07
C ARG A 128 3.10 8.34 17.16
N LEU A 129 3.77 8.80 16.11
CA LEU A 129 4.35 10.14 16.08
C LEU A 129 3.32 11.24 15.86
N ILE A 130 2.26 10.95 15.10
CA ILE A 130 1.23 11.93 14.74
C ILE A 130 0.19 12.09 15.86
N TYR A 131 -0.22 10.97 16.50
CA TYR A 131 -1.25 10.99 17.51
C TYR A 131 -0.68 11.24 18.92
N PRO A 132 -1.28 12.17 19.70
CA PRO A 132 -0.98 12.29 21.12
C PRO A 132 -1.26 10.99 21.88
N PRO A 133 -0.46 10.65 22.93
CA PRO A 133 -0.61 9.40 23.68
C PRO A 133 -2.03 9.14 24.20
N GLN A 134 -2.78 10.22 24.55
CA GLN A 134 -4.11 10.15 25.13
C GLN A 134 -5.17 9.62 24.15
N ILE A 135 -4.95 9.80 22.84
CA ILE A 135 -5.86 9.40 21.78
C ILE A 135 -5.23 8.42 20.78
N LEU A 136 -4.04 7.88 21.09
CA LEU A 136 -3.33 6.95 20.22
C LEU A 136 -4.17 5.70 19.92
N GLY A 137 -4.91 5.17 20.91
CA GLY A 137 -5.80 4.03 20.71
C GLY A 137 -6.86 4.29 19.62
N ARG A 138 -7.36 5.53 19.51
CA ARG A 138 -8.28 5.93 18.44
C ARG A 138 -7.57 5.92 17.08
N GLY A 139 -6.33 6.42 17.01
CA GLY A 139 -5.53 6.39 15.77
C GLY A 139 -5.25 4.97 15.29
N MET A 140 -4.90 4.07 16.20
CA MET A 140 -4.69 2.66 15.89
C MET A 140 -5.99 1.97 15.46
N GLY A 141 -7.13 2.30 16.10
CA GLY A 141 -8.45 1.81 15.71
C GLY A 141 -8.86 2.25 14.30
N VAL A 142 -8.63 3.52 13.95
CA VAL A 142 -8.89 4.02 12.59
C VAL A 142 -8.01 3.31 11.56
N ASN A 143 -6.73 3.11 11.86
CA ASN A 143 -5.82 2.36 10.98
C ASN A 143 -6.30 0.91 10.76
N ALA A 144 -6.68 0.22 11.82
CA ALA A 144 -7.19 -1.14 11.73
C ALA A 144 -8.51 -1.21 10.92
N MET A 145 -9.38 -0.22 11.09
CA MET A 145 -10.61 -0.11 10.31
C MET A 145 -10.32 0.11 8.82
N VAL A 146 -9.38 0.99 8.47
CA VAL A 146 -8.98 1.21 7.07
C VAL A 146 -8.42 -0.07 6.46
N VAL A 147 -7.56 -0.81 7.17
CA VAL A 147 -7.02 -2.09 6.71
C VAL A 147 -8.15 -3.09 6.46
N ALA A 148 -9.08 -3.24 7.42
CA ALA A 148 -10.20 -4.19 7.31
C ALA A 148 -11.15 -3.83 6.16
N VAL A 149 -11.53 -2.54 6.02
CA VAL A 149 -12.40 -2.08 4.94
C VAL A 149 -11.72 -2.27 3.59
N SER A 150 -10.43 -1.96 3.47
CA SER A 150 -9.66 -2.15 2.24
C SER A 150 -9.60 -3.62 1.84
N ALA A 151 -9.34 -4.51 2.80
CA ALA A 151 -9.31 -5.95 2.54
C ALA A 151 -10.68 -6.49 2.09
N ALA A 152 -11.76 -6.02 2.71
CA ALA A 152 -13.12 -6.43 2.35
C ALA A 152 -13.59 -5.84 1.01
N ALA A 153 -13.19 -4.61 0.67
CA ALA A 153 -13.56 -3.94 -0.57
C ALA A 153 -12.78 -4.46 -1.80
N GLY A 154 -11.56 -4.99 -1.59
CA GLY A 154 -10.67 -5.43 -2.67
C GLY A 154 -11.34 -6.34 -3.70
N PRO A 155 -11.97 -7.46 -3.30
CA PRO A 155 -12.65 -8.36 -4.23
C PRO A 155 -13.75 -7.69 -5.06
N SER A 156 -14.56 -6.82 -4.45
CA SER A 156 -15.64 -6.10 -5.16
C SER A 156 -15.08 -5.10 -6.16
N ILE A 157 -14.02 -4.37 -5.80
CA ILE A 157 -13.33 -3.44 -6.70
C ILE A 157 -12.70 -4.21 -7.87
N ALA A 158 -12.00 -5.32 -7.58
CA ALA A 158 -11.39 -6.15 -8.61
C ALA A 158 -12.43 -6.70 -9.60
N GLY A 159 -13.52 -7.28 -9.09
CA GLY A 159 -14.61 -7.80 -9.91
C GLY A 159 -15.21 -6.73 -10.81
N SER A 160 -15.47 -5.53 -10.26
CA SER A 160 -16.02 -4.41 -11.05
C SER A 160 -15.06 -3.96 -12.15
N ILE A 161 -13.76 -3.87 -11.87
CA ILE A 161 -12.76 -3.47 -12.87
C ILE A 161 -12.64 -4.52 -13.97
N LEU A 162 -12.57 -5.80 -13.61
CA LEU A 162 -12.41 -6.90 -14.57
C LEU A 162 -13.63 -7.11 -15.46
N THR A 163 -14.84 -6.75 -15.01
CA THR A 163 -16.05 -6.78 -15.85
C THR A 163 -16.13 -5.61 -16.83
N LEU A 164 -15.53 -4.47 -16.51
CA LEU A 164 -15.58 -3.25 -17.32
C LEU A 164 -14.37 -3.07 -18.23
N GLY A 165 -13.25 -3.77 -17.95
CA GLY A 165 -12.01 -3.55 -18.69
C GLY A 165 -10.92 -4.57 -18.41
N SER A 166 -9.69 -4.23 -18.79
CA SER A 166 -8.52 -5.08 -18.63
C SER A 166 -7.98 -5.05 -17.19
N TRP A 167 -7.31 -6.14 -16.79
CA TRP A 167 -6.62 -6.26 -15.50
C TRP A 167 -5.54 -5.18 -15.27
N HIS A 168 -5.03 -4.54 -16.29
CA HIS A 168 -4.07 -3.42 -16.18
C HIS A 168 -4.61 -2.29 -15.30
N TRP A 169 -5.93 -2.04 -15.35
CA TRP A 169 -6.59 -1.01 -14.53
C TRP A 169 -6.50 -1.25 -13.03
N LEU A 170 -6.28 -2.51 -12.61
CA LEU A 170 -6.07 -2.86 -11.21
C LEU A 170 -4.81 -2.22 -10.64
N PHE A 171 -3.80 -1.98 -11.48
CA PHE A 171 -2.57 -1.30 -11.09
C PHE A 171 -2.66 0.22 -11.29
N VAL A 172 -3.39 0.65 -12.32
CA VAL A 172 -3.57 2.09 -12.60
C VAL A 172 -4.25 2.81 -11.44
N ILE A 173 -5.20 2.18 -10.74
CA ILE A 173 -5.89 2.76 -9.57
C ILE A 173 -4.92 3.12 -8.42
N ASN A 174 -3.80 2.42 -8.31
CA ASN A 174 -2.78 2.70 -7.31
C ASN A 174 -2.03 4.01 -7.57
N ILE A 175 -1.93 4.44 -8.83
CA ILE A 175 -1.16 5.62 -9.22
C ILE A 175 -1.75 6.90 -8.61
N PRO A 176 -3.03 7.25 -8.83
CA PRO A 176 -3.60 8.46 -8.24
C PRO A 176 -3.63 8.44 -6.72
N LEU A 177 -3.92 7.28 -6.11
CA LEU A 177 -3.93 7.13 -4.67
C LEU A 177 -2.52 7.33 -4.07
N GLY A 178 -1.51 6.71 -4.68
CA GLY A 178 -0.13 6.83 -4.24
C GLY A 178 0.44 8.24 -4.46
N LEU A 179 0.12 8.88 -5.60
CA LEU A 179 0.53 10.27 -5.84
C LEU A 179 -0.12 11.22 -4.83
N ALA A 180 -1.40 11.05 -4.49
CA ALA A 180 -2.06 11.83 -3.46
C ALA A 180 -1.37 11.64 -2.09
N ALA A 181 -1.10 10.38 -1.69
CA ALA A 181 -0.38 10.07 -0.46
C ALA A 181 1.04 10.65 -0.46
N LEU A 182 1.74 10.61 -1.59
CA LEU A 182 3.10 11.15 -1.74
C LEU A 182 3.12 12.68 -1.59
N VAL A 183 2.21 13.39 -2.29
CA VAL A 183 2.13 14.87 -2.23
C VAL A 183 1.78 15.34 -0.83
N ILE A 184 0.77 14.72 -0.20
CA ILE A 184 0.35 15.05 1.16
C ILE A 184 1.47 14.71 2.15
N GLY A 185 2.05 13.52 2.04
CA GLY A 185 3.15 13.07 2.91
C GLY A 185 4.41 13.93 2.77
N HIS A 186 4.76 14.35 1.56
CA HIS A 186 5.93 15.22 1.36
C HIS A 186 5.77 16.59 2.02
N ARG A 187 4.56 17.13 2.08
CA ARG A 187 4.31 18.47 2.64
C ARG A 187 4.08 18.48 4.15
N LEU A 188 3.64 17.35 4.74
CA LEU A 188 3.04 17.37 6.07
C LEU A 188 3.62 16.35 7.07
N LEU A 189 4.38 15.36 6.62
CA LEU A 189 5.22 14.46 7.44
C LEU A 189 6.64 15.00 7.52
#